data_f08f5703b1212d4b0c1196bc1ec28616
#
_entry.id   f08f5703b1212d4b0c1196bc1ec28616
#
_cell.length_a   1.000
_cell.length_b   1.000
_cell.length_c   1.000
_cell.angle_alpha   90.00
_cell.angle_beta   90.00
_cell.angle_gamma   90.00
#
_symmetry.space_group_name_H-M   'P 1'
#
loop_
_entity.id
_entity.type
_entity.pdbx_description
1 polymer ?
#
loop_
_entity_poly.entity_id
_entity_poly.type
_entity_poly.pdbx_seq_one_letter_code
_entity_poly.pdbx_strand_id
1 'polypeptide(L)'
;TQFKTMAKDNDVGFPCLMTDELGKLGSSDKKQRAQAIENHKPWVETAKELGCFQLRVNAYGDGTYLDQLEQNAESMHLLADYTSDMGIELVIENHGHPSSNAAWLAMLIEKVNHPNLGVYTDLDNFFMGGWNHSPQRRYDRIQGLEDLAPYTRGVSAKTHGFKANGQELSIDYLACLKILTSAGFNGFVSGE
;
A
#
# COMPACT_ATOMS: atom_id res chain seq x y z
N THR A 1 24.03 9.89 1.97
CA THR A 1 23.33 11.16 2.29
C THR A 1 23.39 11.47 3.77
N GLN A 2 23.26 12.74 4.18
CA GLN A 2 23.21 13.15 5.59
C GLN A 2 22.12 12.39 6.38
N PHE A 3 20.95 12.21 5.76
CA PHE A 3 19.82 11.47 6.35
C PHE A 3 20.18 10.02 6.69
N LYS A 4 20.87 9.32 5.77
CA LYS A 4 21.31 7.93 6.00
C LYS A 4 22.35 7.85 7.14
N THR A 5 23.25 8.82 7.23
CA THR A 5 24.21 8.90 8.34
C THR A 5 23.51 9.10 9.67
N MET A 6 22.56 10.05 9.75
CA MET A 6 21.78 10.30 10.95
C MET A 6 20.98 9.05 11.40
N ALA A 7 20.37 8.34 10.46
CA ALA A 7 19.64 7.11 10.77
C ALA A 7 20.58 6.05 11.35
N LYS A 8 21.73 5.82 10.71
CA LYS A 8 22.74 4.88 11.19
C LYS A 8 23.27 5.23 12.58
N ASP A 9 23.55 6.53 12.83
CA ASP A 9 24.08 7.00 14.11
C ASP A 9 23.06 6.85 15.26
N ASN A 10 21.76 6.69 14.93
CA ASN A 10 20.67 6.48 15.88
C ASN A 10 20.06 5.08 15.83
N ASP A 11 20.69 4.13 15.14
CA ASP A 11 20.22 2.74 14.96
C ASP A 11 18.78 2.67 14.39
N VAL A 12 18.47 3.55 13.42
CA VAL A 12 17.18 3.60 12.73
C VAL A 12 17.30 3.03 11.33
N GLY A 13 16.42 2.09 10.99
CA GLY A 13 16.26 1.56 9.65
C GLY A 13 15.03 2.13 8.93
N PHE A 14 15.02 2.03 7.61
CA PHE A 14 13.91 2.44 6.76
C PHE A 14 13.34 1.21 6.05
N PRO A 15 12.27 0.56 6.57
CA PRO A 15 11.72 -0.64 5.93
C PRO A 15 11.04 -0.33 4.59
N CYS A 16 10.29 0.77 4.52
CA CYS A 16 9.48 1.13 3.36
C CYS A 16 9.64 2.61 3.02
N LEU A 17 9.77 2.92 1.73
CA LEU A 17 9.58 4.27 1.21
C LEU A 17 8.16 4.38 0.67
N MET A 18 7.43 5.40 1.08
CA MET A 18 6.05 5.65 0.66
C MET A 18 6.00 6.78 -0.36
N THR A 19 5.26 6.59 -1.45
CA THR A 19 5.12 7.59 -2.51
C THR A 19 3.67 7.97 -2.74
N ASP A 20 3.44 9.28 -2.94
CA ASP A 20 2.16 9.85 -3.33
C ASP A 20 2.37 10.80 -4.52
N GLU A 21 1.28 11.16 -5.21
CA GLU A 21 1.22 12.21 -6.25
C GLU A 21 2.23 12.06 -7.42
N LEU A 22 2.70 10.84 -7.70
CA LEU A 22 3.61 10.58 -8.82
C LEU A 22 2.89 10.31 -10.15
N GLY A 23 1.60 10.54 -10.19
CA GLY A 23 0.71 10.23 -11.30
C GLY A 23 -0.13 8.98 -11.05
N LYS A 24 -1.19 8.82 -11.85
CA LYS A 24 -2.14 7.71 -11.69
C LYS A 24 -1.66 6.49 -12.46
N LEU A 25 -1.28 5.44 -11.77
CA LEU A 25 -0.90 4.15 -12.38
C LEU A 25 -2.08 3.47 -13.08
N GLY A 26 -3.32 3.82 -12.72
CA GLY A 26 -4.55 3.39 -13.38
C GLY A 26 -5.22 4.47 -14.23
N SER A 27 -4.50 5.42 -14.82
CA SER A 27 -5.10 6.39 -15.73
C SER A 27 -5.62 5.74 -17.01
N SER A 28 -6.77 6.19 -17.53
CA SER A 28 -7.28 5.77 -18.84
C SER A 28 -6.39 6.24 -20.00
N ASP A 29 -5.63 7.31 -19.82
CA ASP A 29 -4.62 7.77 -20.78
C ASP A 29 -3.33 6.96 -20.65
N LYS A 30 -3.02 6.16 -21.68
CA LYS A 30 -1.80 5.34 -21.73
C LYS A 30 -0.50 6.14 -21.58
N LYS A 31 -0.46 7.37 -22.09
CA LYS A 31 0.74 8.22 -21.95
C LYS A 31 0.93 8.67 -20.50
N GLN A 32 -0.16 9.03 -19.83
CA GLN A 32 -0.11 9.38 -18.41
C GLN A 32 0.29 8.17 -17.55
N ARG A 33 -0.22 6.96 -17.85
CA ARG A 33 0.22 5.73 -17.16
C ARG A 33 1.70 5.47 -17.34
N ALA A 34 2.20 5.53 -18.58
CA ALA A 34 3.62 5.35 -18.86
C ALA A 34 4.48 6.39 -18.11
N GLN A 35 4.04 7.66 -18.09
CA GLN A 35 4.73 8.71 -17.36
C GLN A 35 4.70 8.46 -15.84
N ALA A 36 3.57 7.98 -15.30
CA ALA A 36 3.47 7.62 -13.89
C ALA A 36 4.49 6.52 -13.53
N ILE A 37 4.64 5.49 -14.34
CA ILE A 37 5.67 4.46 -14.13
C ILE A 37 7.07 5.09 -14.10
N GLU A 38 7.40 5.93 -15.09
CA GLU A 38 8.70 6.61 -15.14
C GLU A 38 8.93 7.51 -13.92
N ASN A 39 7.90 8.17 -13.42
CA ASN A 39 7.99 9.00 -12.22
C ASN A 39 8.30 8.21 -10.94
N HIS A 40 7.90 6.93 -10.87
CA HIS A 40 8.19 6.07 -9.73
C HIS A 40 9.63 5.53 -9.72
N LYS A 41 10.27 5.37 -10.87
CA LYS A 41 11.63 4.77 -10.97
C LYS A 41 12.69 5.46 -10.11
N PRO A 42 12.82 6.82 -10.10
CA PRO A 42 13.78 7.49 -9.22
C PRO A 42 13.54 7.23 -7.73
N TRP A 43 12.28 6.95 -7.34
CA TRP A 43 11.93 6.62 -5.96
C TRP A 43 12.30 5.18 -5.60
N VAL A 44 12.25 4.26 -6.56
CA VAL A 44 12.80 2.90 -6.39
C VAL A 44 14.30 2.97 -6.13
N GLU A 45 15.03 3.75 -6.92
CA GLU A 45 16.47 3.98 -6.74
C GLU A 45 16.76 4.62 -5.37
N THR A 46 15.95 5.61 -4.97
CA THR A 46 16.06 6.27 -3.67
C THR A 46 15.79 5.28 -2.52
N ALA A 47 14.76 4.43 -2.65
CA ALA A 47 14.47 3.39 -1.67
C ALA A 47 15.68 2.45 -1.49
N LYS A 48 16.26 2.00 -2.59
CA LYS A 48 17.47 1.17 -2.58
C LYS A 48 18.65 1.90 -1.92
N GLU A 49 18.89 3.16 -2.27
CA GLU A 49 19.96 3.96 -1.66
C GLU A 49 19.78 4.11 -0.15
N LEU A 50 18.55 4.32 0.32
CA LEU A 50 18.22 4.44 1.75
C LEU A 50 18.31 3.11 2.50
N GLY A 51 18.33 1.99 1.79
CA GLY A 51 18.32 0.65 2.39
C GLY A 51 16.91 0.17 2.74
N CYS A 52 15.87 0.77 2.13
CA CYS A 52 14.52 0.23 2.17
C CYS A 52 14.48 -1.09 1.39
N PHE A 53 13.59 -1.98 1.79
CA PHE A 53 13.31 -3.20 1.02
C PHE A 53 11.91 -3.17 0.38
N GLN A 54 11.10 -2.15 0.68
CA GLN A 54 9.77 -1.94 0.08
C GLN A 54 9.61 -0.53 -0.47
N LEU A 55 8.86 -0.42 -1.57
CA LEU A 55 8.26 0.83 -2.07
C LEU A 55 6.75 0.71 -2.04
N ARG A 56 6.07 1.59 -1.29
CA ARG A 56 4.61 1.67 -1.29
C ARG A 56 4.13 2.65 -2.36
N VAL A 57 3.13 2.23 -3.12
CA VAL A 57 2.45 3.00 -4.14
C VAL A 57 0.92 2.94 -3.96
N ASN A 58 0.20 3.83 -4.65
CA ASN A 58 -1.26 3.87 -4.66
C ASN A 58 -1.81 3.40 -6.01
N ALA A 59 -2.94 2.68 -5.98
CA ALA A 59 -3.63 2.20 -7.19
C ALA A 59 -4.70 3.20 -7.67
N TYR A 60 -4.32 4.49 -7.78
CA TYR A 60 -5.23 5.51 -8.30
C TYR A 60 -5.44 5.38 -9.80
N GLY A 61 -6.67 5.64 -10.24
CA GLY A 61 -7.06 5.55 -11.63
C GLY A 61 -8.30 6.39 -11.95
N ASP A 62 -8.84 6.15 -13.13
CA ASP A 62 -10.11 6.72 -13.61
C ASP A 62 -10.83 5.71 -14.51
N GLY A 63 -12.14 5.93 -14.72
CA GLY A 63 -13.02 4.99 -15.39
C GLY A 63 -13.82 4.10 -14.44
N THR A 64 -14.38 3.03 -14.94
CA THR A 64 -15.11 2.04 -14.14
C THR A 64 -14.17 1.23 -13.25
N TYR A 65 -14.72 0.48 -12.28
CA TYR A 65 -13.91 -0.43 -11.46
C TYR A 65 -13.11 -1.44 -12.30
N LEU A 66 -13.72 -1.93 -13.38
CA LEU A 66 -13.06 -2.87 -14.28
C LEU A 66 -11.96 -2.19 -15.10
N ASP A 67 -12.22 -0.97 -15.64
CA ASP A 67 -11.20 -0.22 -16.37
C ASP A 67 -9.98 0.04 -15.47
N GLN A 68 -10.22 0.51 -14.23
CA GLN A 68 -9.14 0.77 -13.28
C GLN A 68 -8.38 -0.50 -12.86
N LEU A 69 -9.07 -1.65 -12.78
CA LEU A 69 -8.43 -2.94 -12.51
C LEU A 69 -7.46 -3.33 -13.64
N GLU A 70 -7.91 -3.23 -14.89
CA GLU A 70 -7.10 -3.55 -16.07
C GLU A 70 -5.90 -2.61 -16.21
N GLN A 71 -6.15 -1.30 -16.07
CA GLN A 71 -5.14 -0.25 -16.19
C GLN A 71 -4.06 -0.35 -15.11
N ASN A 72 -4.48 -0.53 -13.85
CA ASN A 72 -3.53 -0.73 -12.75
C ASN A 72 -2.76 -2.04 -12.90
N ALA A 73 -3.41 -3.13 -13.31
CA ALA A 73 -2.73 -4.41 -13.48
C ALA A 73 -1.58 -4.32 -14.51
N GLU A 74 -1.81 -3.64 -15.65
CA GLU A 74 -0.78 -3.38 -16.66
C GLU A 74 0.40 -2.59 -16.08
N SER A 75 0.12 -1.51 -15.35
CA SER A 75 1.16 -0.64 -14.80
C SER A 75 1.90 -1.27 -13.62
N MET A 76 1.19 -1.97 -12.75
CA MET A 76 1.78 -2.62 -11.57
C MET A 76 2.69 -3.78 -11.99
N HIS A 77 2.35 -4.52 -13.05
CA HIS A 77 3.21 -5.57 -13.57
C HIS A 77 4.56 -4.99 -14.03
N LEU A 78 4.53 -3.95 -14.86
CA LEU A 78 5.75 -3.29 -15.35
C LEU A 78 6.59 -2.68 -14.22
N LEU A 79 5.93 -2.07 -13.24
CA LEU A 79 6.64 -1.49 -12.10
C LEU A 79 7.20 -2.57 -11.16
N ALA A 80 6.49 -3.70 -10.99
CA ALA A 80 6.95 -4.83 -10.18
C ALA A 80 8.17 -5.52 -10.81
N ASP A 81 8.22 -5.66 -12.14
CA ASP A 81 9.43 -6.11 -12.85
C ASP A 81 10.62 -5.20 -12.51
N TYR A 82 10.44 -3.88 -12.70
CA TYR A 82 11.51 -2.91 -12.44
C TYR A 82 11.98 -2.92 -10.98
N THR A 83 11.05 -2.95 -10.03
CA THR A 83 11.39 -2.99 -8.59
C THR A 83 12.06 -4.30 -8.20
N SER A 84 11.66 -5.42 -8.81
CA SER A 84 12.29 -6.73 -8.61
C SER A 84 13.76 -6.74 -9.03
N ASP A 85 14.07 -6.16 -10.21
CA ASP A 85 15.45 -6.04 -10.70
C ASP A 85 16.32 -5.17 -9.76
N MET A 86 15.70 -4.25 -9.05
CA MET A 86 16.38 -3.41 -8.07
C MET A 86 16.48 -4.04 -6.67
N GLY A 87 15.82 -5.18 -6.43
CA GLY A 87 15.74 -5.85 -5.13
C GLY A 87 14.84 -5.12 -4.13
N ILE A 88 13.84 -4.39 -4.63
CA ILE A 88 12.82 -3.68 -3.85
C ILE A 88 11.48 -4.35 -4.07
N GLU A 89 10.77 -4.73 -3.01
CA GLU A 89 9.43 -5.27 -3.09
C GLU A 89 8.43 -4.14 -3.34
N LEU A 90 7.54 -4.30 -4.32
CA LEU A 90 6.45 -3.36 -4.60
C LEU A 90 5.24 -3.69 -3.73
N VAL A 91 4.69 -2.71 -3.03
CA VAL A 91 3.49 -2.90 -2.23
C VAL A 91 2.45 -1.82 -2.52
N ILE A 92 1.18 -2.22 -2.63
CA ILE A 92 0.04 -1.33 -2.86
C ILE A 92 -0.69 -1.14 -1.54
N GLU A 93 -0.96 0.11 -1.15
CA GLU A 93 -1.79 0.38 0.01
C GLU A 93 -3.29 0.37 -0.35
N ASN A 94 -4.12 -0.15 0.56
CA ASN A 94 -5.55 0.14 0.53
C ASN A 94 -5.77 1.60 0.94
N HIS A 95 -5.69 2.52 -0.04
CA HIS A 95 -5.74 3.96 0.18
C HIS A 95 -6.59 4.64 -0.90
N GLY A 96 -7.71 5.23 -0.50
CA GLY A 96 -8.63 5.88 -1.43
C GLY A 96 -9.37 4.90 -2.35
N HIS A 97 -10.13 5.43 -3.26
CA HIS A 97 -10.92 4.66 -4.21
C HIS A 97 -10.08 4.32 -5.47
N PRO A 98 -10.11 3.08 -5.99
CA PRO A 98 -10.95 1.94 -5.56
C PRO A 98 -10.29 1.02 -4.53
N SER A 99 -9.01 1.18 -4.21
CA SER A 99 -8.25 0.24 -3.38
C SER A 99 -8.74 0.14 -1.91
N SER A 100 -9.55 1.10 -1.43
CA SER A 100 -10.28 0.96 -0.16
C SER A 100 -11.37 -0.13 -0.18
N ASN A 101 -11.71 -0.68 -1.37
CA ASN A 101 -12.44 -1.92 -1.51
C ASN A 101 -11.44 -3.08 -1.50
N ALA A 102 -11.36 -3.78 -0.37
CA ALA A 102 -10.36 -4.83 -0.18
C ALA A 102 -10.49 -5.97 -1.21
N ALA A 103 -11.70 -6.39 -1.53
CA ALA A 103 -11.91 -7.41 -2.55
C ALA A 103 -11.41 -6.96 -3.94
N TRP A 104 -11.59 -5.68 -4.29
CA TRP A 104 -11.04 -5.15 -5.53
C TRP A 104 -9.51 -5.15 -5.51
N LEU A 105 -8.89 -4.76 -4.39
CA LEU A 105 -7.44 -4.76 -4.26
C LEU A 105 -6.88 -6.19 -4.31
N ALA A 106 -7.52 -7.15 -3.65
CA ALA A 106 -7.15 -8.57 -3.75
C ALA A 106 -7.20 -9.06 -5.20
N MET A 107 -8.29 -8.76 -5.93
CA MET A 107 -8.40 -9.09 -7.37
C MET A 107 -7.29 -8.43 -8.21
N LEU A 108 -6.86 -7.21 -7.87
CA LEU A 108 -5.74 -6.55 -8.55
C LEU A 108 -4.43 -7.32 -8.34
N ILE A 109 -4.12 -7.72 -7.11
CA ILE A 109 -2.92 -8.52 -6.81
C ILE A 109 -2.94 -9.85 -7.58
N GLU A 110 -4.07 -10.57 -7.54
CA GLU A 110 -4.23 -11.84 -8.26
C GLU A 110 -4.11 -11.67 -9.77
N LYS A 111 -4.68 -10.59 -10.32
CA LYS A 111 -4.62 -10.29 -11.74
C LYS A 111 -3.21 -9.96 -12.22
N VAL A 112 -2.45 -9.19 -11.47
CA VAL A 112 -1.03 -8.91 -11.76
C VAL A 112 -0.20 -10.18 -11.65
N ASN A 113 -0.48 -11.01 -10.66
CA ASN A 113 0.16 -12.31 -10.40
C ASN A 113 1.69 -12.22 -10.48
N HIS A 114 2.29 -11.25 -9.79
CA HIS A 114 3.73 -11.04 -9.76
C HIS A 114 4.31 -11.34 -8.37
N PRO A 115 5.36 -12.16 -8.22
CA PRO A 115 5.88 -12.59 -6.93
C PRO A 115 6.44 -11.43 -6.09
N ASN A 116 6.88 -10.34 -6.74
CA ASN A 116 7.42 -9.14 -6.09
C ASN A 116 6.35 -8.08 -5.77
N LEU A 117 5.04 -8.44 -5.86
CA LEU A 117 3.94 -7.53 -5.55
C LEU A 117 3.14 -8.03 -4.36
N GLY A 118 2.82 -7.12 -3.43
CA GLY A 118 1.97 -7.40 -2.29
C GLY A 118 1.16 -6.19 -1.85
N VAL A 119 0.57 -6.28 -0.67
CA VAL A 119 -0.23 -5.22 -0.07
C VAL A 119 0.46 -4.64 1.17
N TYR A 120 0.49 -3.30 1.25
CA TYR A 120 0.78 -2.58 2.47
C TYR A 120 -0.55 -2.26 3.15
N THR A 121 -0.97 -3.14 4.06
CA THR A 121 -2.32 -3.12 4.61
C THR A 121 -2.48 -2.03 5.67
N ASP A 122 -3.24 -0.98 5.34
CA ASP A 122 -3.68 0.01 6.33
C ASP A 122 -4.89 -0.53 7.10
N LEU A 123 -4.86 -0.37 8.43
CA LEU A 123 -5.87 -0.95 9.31
C LEU A 123 -7.21 -0.18 9.31
N ASP A 124 -7.30 0.99 8.66
CA ASP A 124 -8.55 1.77 8.61
C ASP A 124 -8.92 2.41 7.27
N ASN A 125 -8.07 2.37 6.25
CA ASN A 125 -8.34 2.97 4.94
C ASN A 125 -9.36 2.17 4.12
N PHE A 126 -10.53 1.94 4.68
CA PHE A 126 -11.65 1.23 4.05
C PHE A 126 -12.80 2.16 3.65
N PHE A 127 -12.51 3.45 3.40
CA PHE A 127 -13.50 4.45 3.02
C PHE A 127 -13.79 4.44 1.52
N MET A 128 -14.98 3.97 1.15
CA MET A 128 -15.46 3.88 -0.22
C MET A 128 -15.87 5.25 -0.76
N GLY A 129 -15.12 5.80 -1.70
CA GLY A 129 -15.34 7.13 -2.24
C GLY A 129 -14.66 8.26 -1.45
N GLY A 130 -13.75 7.89 -0.53
CA GLY A 130 -13.03 8.83 0.33
C GLY A 130 -13.69 9.08 1.67
N TRP A 131 -12.89 9.48 2.64
CA TRP A 131 -13.32 9.69 4.04
C TRP A 131 -14.19 10.93 4.27
N ASN A 132 -14.20 11.87 3.36
CA ASN A 132 -15.08 13.03 3.35
C ASN A 132 -16.39 12.80 2.58
N HIS A 133 -16.65 11.62 2.05
CA HIS A 133 -17.90 11.28 1.38
C HIS A 133 -19.06 11.29 2.39
N SER A 134 -20.17 11.93 2.06
CA SER A 134 -21.36 11.99 2.93
C SER A 134 -22.58 11.39 2.23
N PRO A 135 -23.29 10.42 2.84
CA PRO A 135 -22.90 9.71 4.06
C PRO A 135 -21.64 8.85 3.83
N GLN A 136 -20.86 8.64 4.87
CA GLN A 136 -19.68 7.78 4.76
C GLN A 136 -20.09 6.37 4.33
N ARG A 137 -19.36 5.82 3.38
CA ARG A 137 -19.47 4.43 2.93
C ARG A 137 -18.17 3.73 3.28
N ARG A 138 -18.26 2.59 3.96
CA ARG A 138 -17.09 1.82 4.33
C ARG A 138 -17.21 0.39 3.79
N TYR A 139 -16.10 -0.17 3.35
CA TYR A 139 -15.91 -1.61 3.34
C TYR A 139 -15.78 -2.07 4.80
N ASP A 140 -16.32 -3.25 5.15
CA ASP A 140 -16.15 -3.76 6.49
C ASP A 140 -14.67 -3.98 6.80
N ARG A 141 -14.17 -3.46 7.92
CA ARG A 141 -12.75 -3.52 8.27
C ARG A 141 -12.27 -4.95 8.46
N ILE A 142 -13.03 -5.76 9.20
CA ILE A 142 -12.63 -7.13 9.52
C ILE A 142 -12.62 -7.97 8.25
N GLN A 143 -13.68 -7.91 7.45
CA GLN A 143 -13.72 -8.55 6.14
C GLN A 143 -12.59 -8.08 5.24
N GLY A 144 -12.31 -6.78 5.23
CA GLY A 144 -11.22 -6.21 4.43
C GLY A 144 -9.84 -6.70 4.85
N LEU A 145 -9.60 -6.85 6.13
CA LEU A 145 -8.36 -7.44 6.63
C LEU A 145 -8.25 -8.93 6.29
N GLU A 146 -9.35 -9.68 6.36
CA GLU A 146 -9.40 -11.08 5.93
C GLU A 146 -9.13 -11.22 4.43
N ASP A 147 -9.73 -10.37 3.59
CA ASP A 147 -9.51 -10.36 2.13
C ASP A 147 -8.06 -10.03 1.76
N LEU A 148 -7.40 -9.12 2.50
CA LEU A 148 -6.03 -8.68 2.20
C LEU A 148 -4.95 -9.51 2.89
N ALA A 149 -5.29 -10.26 3.94
CA ALA A 149 -4.32 -10.98 4.76
C ALA A 149 -3.39 -11.91 3.95
N PRO A 150 -3.84 -12.67 2.92
CA PRO A 150 -2.97 -13.52 2.12
C PRO A 150 -1.89 -12.76 1.33
N TYR A 151 -2.12 -11.49 1.07
CA TYR A 151 -1.27 -10.63 0.23
C TYR A 151 -0.47 -9.61 1.03
N THR A 152 -0.71 -9.52 2.34
CA THR A 152 -0.08 -8.52 3.22
C THR A 152 1.42 -8.75 3.36
N ARG A 153 2.21 -7.72 3.04
CA ARG A 153 3.68 -7.69 3.14
C ARG A 153 4.19 -6.64 4.12
N GLY A 154 3.36 -5.64 4.43
CA GLY A 154 3.61 -4.60 5.43
C GLY A 154 2.29 -4.10 5.97
N VAL A 155 2.31 -3.42 7.11
CA VAL A 155 1.11 -2.90 7.78
C VAL A 155 1.30 -1.44 8.15
N SER A 156 0.32 -0.60 7.80
CA SER A 156 0.13 0.74 8.35
C SER A 156 -0.85 0.67 9.52
N ALA A 157 -0.35 0.87 10.74
CA ALA A 157 -1.16 0.92 11.95
C ALA A 157 -1.72 2.34 12.13
N LYS A 158 -2.71 2.69 11.31
CA LYS A 158 -3.42 3.98 11.38
C LYS A 158 -3.84 4.30 12.80
N THR A 159 -3.55 5.52 13.25
CA THR A 159 -3.82 5.97 14.61
C THR A 159 -4.66 7.23 14.59
N HIS A 160 -5.83 7.19 15.24
CA HIS A 160 -6.68 8.38 15.42
C HIS A 160 -6.52 9.00 16.81
N GLY A 161 -5.96 8.26 17.76
CA GLY A 161 -5.71 8.70 19.13
C GLY A 161 -5.81 7.54 20.13
N PHE A 162 -5.47 7.80 21.38
CA PHE A 162 -5.44 6.78 22.42
C PHE A 162 -6.35 7.11 23.60
N LYS A 163 -6.96 6.08 24.17
CA LYS A 163 -7.66 6.14 25.45
C LYS A 163 -6.64 6.23 26.60
N ALA A 164 -7.11 6.60 27.78
CA ALA A 164 -6.26 6.68 28.97
C ALA A 164 -5.57 5.34 29.37
N ASN A 165 -6.14 4.22 28.92
CA ASN A 165 -5.55 2.89 29.13
C ASN A 165 -4.57 2.45 28.02
N GLY A 166 -4.24 3.33 27.07
CA GLY A 166 -3.32 3.06 25.97
C GLY A 166 -3.94 2.34 24.76
N GLN A 167 -5.24 2.04 24.77
CA GLN A 167 -5.92 1.48 23.60
C GLN A 167 -6.20 2.58 22.57
N GLU A 168 -6.07 2.24 21.29
CA GLU A 168 -6.51 3.13 20.20
C GLU A 168 -8.02 3.36 20.27
N LEU A 169 -8.48 4.56 19.82
CA LEU A 169 -9.87 5.00 19.98
C LEU A 169 -10.88 4.14 19.20
N SER A 170 -10.54 3.72 18.00
CA SER A 170 -11.45 3.11 17.02
C SER A 170 -10.96 1.78 16.43
N ILE A 171 -9.69 1.44 16.63
CA ILE A 171 -9.04 0.28 16.03
C ILE A 171 -8.58 -0.68 17.14
N ASP A 172 -9.06 -1.92 17.10
CA ASP A 172 -8.52 -2.99 17.92
C ASP A 172 -7.30 -3.59 17.21
N TYR A 173 -6.12 -3.05 17.50
CA TYR A 173 -4.86 -3.50 16.90
C TYR A 173 -4.60 -5.00 17.11
N LEU A 174 -4.91 -5.52 18.31
CA LEU A 174 -4.67 -6.92 18.59
C LEU A 174 -5.54 -7.83 17.73
N ALA A 175 -6.83 -7.48 17.58
CA ALA A 175 -7.73 -8.22 16.70
C ALA A 175 -7.29 -8.12 15.23
N CYS A 176 -6.95 -6.92 14.75
CA CYS A 176 -6.49 -6.71 13.38
C CYS A 176 -5.20 -7.49 13.08
N LEU A 177 -4.19 -7.36 13.93
CA LEU A 177 -2.90 -8.05 13.74
C LEU A 177 -3.05 -9.57 13.86
N LYS A 178 -3.98 -10.07 14.69
CA LYS A 178 -4.26 -11.50 14.79
C LYS A 178 -4.78 -12.08 13.48
N ILE A 179 -5.65 -11.34 12.75
CA ILE A 179 -6.13 -11.76 11.43
C ILE A 179 -4.94 -11.92 10.49
N LEU A 180 -4.11 -10.88 10.37
CA LEU A 180 -2.98 -10.87 9.45
C LEU A 180 -1.93 -11.94 9.79
N THR A 181 -1.56 -12.06 11.06
CA THR A 181 -0.57 -13.07 11.50
C THR A 181 -1.08 -14.50 11.39
N SER A 182 -2.39 -14.73 11.55
CA SER A 182 -3.00 -16.05 11.33
C SER A 182 -2.94 -16.49 9.86
N ALA A 183 -2.83 -15.55 8.93
CA ALA A 183 -2.62 -15.79 7.50
C ALA A 183 -1.12 -15.89 7.12
N GLY A 184 -0.22 -15.79 8.09
CA GLY A 184 1.23 -15.93 7.87
C GLY A 184 2.02 -14.62 7.80
N PHE A 185 1.39 -13.46 8.00
CA PHE A 185 2.12 -12.19 8.05
C PHE A 185 3.13 -12.16 9.19
N ASN A 186 4.38 -11.81 8.88
CA ASN A 186 5.49 -11.66 9.83
C ASN A 186 6.40 -10.46 9.50
N GLY A 187 5.85 -9.49 8.76
CA GLY A 187 6.56 -8.29 8.30
C GLY A 187 6.56 -7.14 9.33
N PHE A 188 6.84 -5.95 8.85
CA PHE A 188 6.89 -4.73 9.65
C PHE A 188 5.50 -4.11 9.83
N VAL A 189 5.29 -3.54 11.01
CA VAL A 189 4.12 -2.73 11.35
C VAL A 189 4.60 -1.31 11.63
N SER A 190 4.18 -0.36 10.81
CA SER A 190 4.50 1.07 10.95
C SER A 190 3.36 1.79 11.65
N GLY A 191 3.68 2.73 12.53
CA GLY A 191 2.69 3.69 13.06
C GLY A 191 2.42 4.80 12.04
N GLU A 192 1.16 5.21 11.92
CA GLU A 192 0.68 6.32 11.08
C GLU A 192 -0.30 7.22 11.85
#